data_de2cf476951a6344b940789eddffae85
#
_entry.id   de2cf476951a6344b940789eddffae85
#
_cell.length_a   1.000
_cell.length_b   1.000
_cell.length_c   1.000
_cell.angle_alpha   90.00
_cell.angle_beta   90.00
_cell.angle_gamma   90.00
#
_symmetry.space_group_name_H-M   'P 1'
#
loop_
_entity.id
_entity.type
_entity.pdbx_description
1 polymer ?
#
loop_
_entity_poly.entity_id
_entity_poly.type
_entity_poly.pdbx_seq_one_letter_code
_entity_poly.pdbx_strand_id
1 'polypeptide(L)'
;MRKIVAKVVLAGMVMSITGCGGKTITHETEATAVSGAEESGAEEKVKVGFIVGTGGLGDQGFNDIAYEGLKRAEEELGIELEYAEPQSVSDFEPLISQFAQDGSYDLIISLDQQSQSALEKIAELFPEQKFSAVDMDIEADNVKVIRKDFSQLAFLPGYFAGLLTTETSVDKVNEEACIGIMIGVDNPNMQNGVLGYTAGAKLAEVLTGIVGSYGDPAKGKDTAKVMYDKGADIVMNFAGSSGLGLTNQAKESERLVIGGTSNVNATAPDVIAASALEQLSDRVYNDVKAVIDGTWKPGIEMGVIANGGVDIAFEGTEVSVPEEIIEKIDHVRTLIKDGKLTLPSSVEEIDGWLEEAAGVLK
;
A
#
# COMPACT_ATOMS: atom_id res chain seq x y z
N MET A 1 -45.09 -17.84 1.27
CA MET A 1 -45.83 -18.66 0.27
C MET A 1 -45.14 -18.52 -1.09
N ARG A 2 -45.00 -19.66 -1.72
CA ARG A 2 -44.46 -19.98 -3.07
C ARG A 2 -42.96 -20.09 -3.25
N LYS A 3 -42.55 -21.37 -3.05
CA LYS A 3 -41.31 -21.94 -3.60
C LYS A 3 -41.50 -22.16 -5.10
N ILE A 4 -40.47 -21.84 -5.89
CA ILE A 4 -40.38 -22.33 -7.29
C ILE A 4 -39.09 -23.17 -7.36
N VAL A 5 -39.31 -24.50 -7.54
CA VAL A 5 -38.28 -25.50 -7.85
C VAL A 5 -38.30 -25.67 -9.36
N ALA A 6 -37.19 -25.47 -10.04
CA ALA A 6 -37.01 -25.82 -11.43
C ALA A 6 -36.17 -27.10 -11.51
N LYS A 7 -36.80 -28.17 -11.99
CA LYS A 7 -36.17 -29.45 -12.37
C LYS A 7 -35.67 -29.32 -13.83
N VAL A 8 -34.40 -29.63 -14.06
CA VAL A 8 -33.86 -29.87 -15.40
C VAL A 8 -33.84 -31.38 -15.64
N VAL A 9 -34.50 -31.78 -16.71
CA VAL A 9 -34.61 -33.17 -17.19
C VAL A 9 -33.49 -33.42 -18.18
N LEU A 10 -32.70 -34.47 -17.90
CA LEU A 10 -31.68 -35.03 -18.81
C LEU A 10 -32.38 -35.95 -19.83
N ALA A 11 -32.24 -35.72 -21.12
CA ALA A 11 -32.68 -36.61 -22.17
C ALA A 11 -31.45 -37.11 -22.95
N GLY A 12 -31.12 -38.37 -22.75
CA GLY A 12 -30.13 -39.09 -23.53
C GLY A 12 -30.76 -39.54 -24.87
N MET A 13 -29.99 -39.47 -25.96
CA MET A 13 -30.35 -40.05 -27.22
C MET A 13 -29.20 -40.91 -27.75
N VAL A 14 -29.39 -42.23 -27.63
CA VAL A 14 -28.54 -43.25 -28.27
C VAL A 14 -29.04 -43.46 -29.67
N MET A 15 -28.18 -43.33 -30.69
CA MET A 15 -28.43 -43.81 -32.04
C MET A 15 -27.38 -44.82 -32.44
N SER A 16 -27.83 -46.08 -32.53
CA SER A 16 -27.11 -47.19 -33.15
C SER A 16 -27.42 -47.22 -34.64
N ILE A 17 -26.42 -47.29 -35.50
CA ILE A 17 -26.59 -47.64 -36.90
C ILE A 17 -25.63 -48.78 -37.22
N THR A 18 -26.23 -49.95 -37.53
CA THR A 18 -25.62 -51.14 -38.10
C THR A 18 -25.59 -51.05 -39.61
N GLY A 19 -24.49 -51.41 -40.22
CA GLY A 19 -24.42 -51.53 -41.70
C GLY A 19 -23.20 -52.30 -42.16
N CYS A 20 -23.41 -53.49 -42.65
CA CYS A 20 -22.50 -54.52 -43.21
C CYS A 20 -21.69 -54.08 -44.43
N GLY A 21 -20.52 -54.75 -44.64
CA GLY A 21 -19.99 -55.08 -45.96
C GLY A 21 -18.49 -54.96 -46.15
N GLY A 22 -17.77 -56.03 -45.88
CA GLY A 22 -16.70 -56.71 -46.54
C GLY A 22 -15.57 -55.98 -47.32
N LYS A 23 -14.34 -56.21 -46.92
CA LYS A 23 -13.28 -56.91 -47.65
C LYS A 23 -11.92 -56.78 -46.94
N THR A 24 -11.36 -57.92 -46.65
CA THR A 24 -10.00 -58.11 -46.10
C THR A 24 -8.96 -57.72 -47.12
N ILE A 25 -7.99 -56.88 -46.78
CA ILE A 25 -6.67 -56.82 -47.40
C ILE A 25 -5.66 -56.65 -46.21
N THR A 26 -4.85 -57.69 -46.04
CA THR A 26 -3.68 -57.73 -45.16
C THR A 26 -2.54 -56.97 -45.81
N HIS A 27 -2.01 -55.95 -45.11
CA HIS A 27 -0.64 -55.49 -45.31
C HIS A 27 0.01 -55.33 -43.92
N GLU A 28 0.99 -56.21 -43.70
CA GLU A 28 1.98 -56.06 -42.65
C GLU A 28 2.80 -54.79 -42.92
N THR A 29 2.89 -53.89 -42.01
CA THR A 29 3.93 -52.88 -41.94
C THR A 29 4.32 -52.68 -40.48
N GLU A 30 5.62 -52.80 -40.26
CA GLU A 30 6.31 -52.77 -38.97
C GLU A 30 5.90 -51.59 -38.06
N ALA A 31 5.63 -51.92 -36.83
CA ALA A 31 5.46 -50.97 -35.76
C ALA A 31 6.81 -50.42 -35.33
N THR A 32 7.15 -49.20 -35.76
CA THR A 32 8.16 -48.39 -35.10
C THR A 32 7.47 -47.70 -33.92
N ALA A 33 7.76 -48.19 -32.76
CA ALA A 33 7.40 -47.53 -31.50
C ALA A 33 8.17 -46.21 -31.38
N VAL A 34 7.53 -45.08 -31.64
CA VAL A 34 7.99 -43.76 -31.18
C VAL A 34 7.29 -43.50 -29.86
N SER A 35 7.99 -43.90 -28.81
CA SER A 35 7.75 -43.41 -27.45
C SER A 35 8.21 -41.95 -27.39
N GLY A 36 7.29 -41.06 -27.25
CA GLY A 36 7.52 -39.63 -27.10
C GLY A 36 6.21 -38.95 -26.73
N ALA A 37 5.59 -39.36 -25.62
CA ALA A 37 4.68 -38.50 -24.92
C ALA A 37 5.55 -37.53 -24.11
N GLU A 38 5.87 -36.38 -24.69
CA GLU A 38 6.20 -35.22 -23.89
C GLU A 38 4.91 -34.89 -23.12
N GLU A 39 4.85 -35.33 -21.85
CA GLU A 39 4.05 -34.63 -20.82
C GLU A 39 4.60 -33.23 -20.79
N SER A 40 3.94 -32.29 -21.45
CA SER A 40 4.07 -30.87 -21.08
C SER A 40 3.51 -30.76 -19.69
N GLY A 41 4.38 -30.91 -18.68
CA GLY A 41 4.10 -30.49 -17.34
C GLY A 41 3.74 -29.01 -17.43
N ALA A 42 2.46 -28.69 -17.32
CA ALA A 42 2.08 -27.32 -17.01
C ALA A 42 2.80 -26.99 -15.69
N GLU A 43 3.78 -26.10 -15.74
CA GLU A 43 4.38 -25.58 -14.50
C GLU A 43 3.23 -25.10 -13.64
N GLU A 44 3.10 -25.67 -12.45
CA GLU A 44 2.08 -25.29 -11.48
C GLU A 44 2.33 -23.82 -11.11
N LYS A 45 1.41 -22.94 -11.49
CA LYS A 45 1.56 -21.52 -11.26
C LYS A 45 1.46 -21.22 -9.76
N VAL A 46 2.34 -20.36 -9.27
CA VAL A 46 2.24 -19.84 -7.90
C VAL A 46 0.93 -19.06 -7.75
N LYS A 47 0.14 -19.42 -6.75
CA LYS A 47 -1.14 -18.78 -6.45
C LYS A 47 -1.02 -17.87 -5.25
N VAL A 48 -1.41 -16.61 -5.42
CA VAL A 48 -1.34 -15.56 -4.39
C VAL A 48 -2.73 -15.08 -4.01
N GLY A 49 -3.03 -15.14 -2.71
CA GLY A 49 -4.22 -14.54 -2.12
C GLY A 49 -3.90 -13.16 -1.55
N PHE A 50 -4.74 -12.16 -1.83
CA PHE A 50 -4.53 -10.79 -1.38
C PHE A 50 -5.76 -10.27 -0.64
N ILE A 51 -5.57 -9.86 0.63
CA ILE A 51 -6.59 -9.22 1.45
C ILE A 51 -6.30 -7.72 1.49
N VAL A 52 -7.17 -6.95 0.87
CA VAL A 52 -7.08 -5.48 0.78
C VAL A 52 -7.35 -4.84 2.14
N GLY A 53 -6.81 -3.66 2.41
CA GLY A 53 -7.13 -2.88 3.61
C GLY A 53 -8.54 -2.26 3.56
N THR A 54 -9.06 -1.83 4.70
CA THR A 54 -10.43 -1.27 4.84
C THR A 54 -10.72 -0.03 4.00
N GLY A 55 -9.69 0.62 3.43
CA GLY A 55 -9.84 1.74 2.47
C GLY A 55 -10.36 1.32 1.10
N GLY A 56 -10.26 0.02 0.76
CA GLY A 56 -10.61 -0.53 -0.55
C GLY A 56 -9.65 -0.12 -1.66
N LEU A 57 -9.81 -0.71 -2.85
CA LEU A 57 -9.12 -0.29 -4.06
C LEU A 57 -9.67 1.04 -4.58
N GLY A 58 -8.86 1.81 -5.29
CA GLY A 58 -9.18 3.16 -5.76
C GLY A 58 -8.85 4.26 -4.76
N ASP A 59 -8.03 3.96 -3.73
CA ASP A 59 -7.58 4.93 -2.73
C ASP A 59 -6.46 5.86 -3.25
N GLN A 60 -5.96 5.61 -4.45
CA GLN A 60 -4.80 6.29 -5.06
C GLN A 60 -3.56 6.27 -4.14
N GLY A 61 -3.44 5.25 -3.32
CA GLY A 61 -2.41 5.15 -2.28
C GLY A 61 -2.09 3.72 -1.89
N PHE A 62 -2.14 3.44 -0.60
CA PHE A 62 -1.64 2.21 0.03
C PHE A 62 -2.18 0.90 -0.58
N ASN A 63 -3.50 0.81 -0.77
CA ASN A 63 -4.11 -0.40 -1.34
C ASN A 63 -3.76 -0.54 -2.83
N ASP A 64 -3.86 0.55 -3.59
CA ASP A 64 -3.58 0.54 -5.03
C ASP A 64 -2.11 0.23 -5.31
N ILE A 65 -1.16 0.76 -4.52
CA ILE A 65 0.28 0.50 -4.69
C ILE A 65 0.60 -0.99 -4.49
N ALA A 66 0.03 -1.61 -3.44
CA ALA A 66 0.23 -3.04 -3.20
C ALA A 66 -0.37 -3.87 -4.33
N TYR A 67 -1.60 -3.54 -4.75
CA TYR A 67 -2.28 -4.22 -5.85
C TYR A 67 -1.53 -4.08 -7.17
N GLU A 68 -0.98 -2.90 -7.48
CA GLU A 68 -0.15 -2.66 -8.66
C GLU A 68 1.07 -3.58 -8.70
N GLY A 69 1.78 -3.74 -7.57
CA GLY A 69 2.90 -4.67 -7.45
C GLY A 69 2.50 -6.12 -7.72
N LEU A 70 1.33 -6.53 -7.23
CA LEU A 70 0.78 -7.87 -7.45
C LEU A 70 0.30 -8.07 -8.90
N LYS A 71 -0.30 -7.07 -9.52
CA LYS A 71 -0.67 -7.11 -10.94
C LYS A 71 0.56 -7.22 -11.84
N ARG A 72 1.62 -6.49 -11.51
CA ARG A 72 2.90 -6.64 -12.20
C ARG A 72 3.46 -8.07 -12.04
N ALA A 73 3.37 -8.66 -10.84
CA ALA A 73 3.78 -10.05 -10.63
C ALA A 73 2.92 -11.04 -11.45
N GLU A 74 1.62 -10.80 -11.58
CA GLU A 74 0.73 -11.61 -12.43
C GLU A 74 1.16 -11.53 -13.91
N GLU A 75 1.48 -10.33 -14.41
CA GLU A 75 1.87 -10.09 -15.79
C GLU A 75 3.29 -10.59 -16.11
N GLU A 76 4.26 -10.36 -15.24
CA GLU A 76 5.67 -10.65 -15.51
C GLU A 76 6.13 -12.01 -15.01
N LEU A 77 5.57 -12.51 -13.90
CA LEU A 77 5.95 -13.78 -13.27
C LEU A 77 4.94 -14.90 -13.52
N GLY A 78 3.76 -14.58 -14.08
CA GLY A 78 2.75 -15.56 -14.48
C GLY A 78 2.00 -16.20 -13.32
N ILE A 79 1.93 -15.57 -12.14
CA ILE A 79 1.17 -16.06 -10.99
C ILE A 79 -0.34 -16.06 -11.25
N GLU A 80 -1.09 -16.72 -10.38
CA GLU A 80 -2.54 -16.55 -10.24
C GLU A 80 -2.83 -15.66 -9.03
N LEU A 81 -3.51 -14.54 -9.25
CA LEU A 81 -3.87 -13.57 -8.22
C LEU A 81 -5.37 -13.59 -7.94
N GLU A 82 -5.73 -13.85 -6.70
CA GLU A 82 -7.10 -13.64 -6.20
C GLU A 82 -7.07 -12.62 -5.05
N TYR A 83 -8.08 -11.76 -4.96
CA TYR A 83 -8.15 -10.78 -3.88
C TYR A 83 -9.55 -10.68 -3.26
N ALA A 84 -9.60 -10.18 -2.02
CA ALA A 84 -10.83 -9.90 -1.32
C ALA A 84 -10.76 -8.52 -0.63
N GLU A 85 -11.86 -7.77 -0.67
CA GLU A 85 -12.00 -6.47 -0.05
C GLU A 85 -12.92 -6.55 1.19
N PRO A 86 -12.36 -6.44 2.42
CA PRO A 86 -13.17 -6.38 3.63
C PRO A 86 -13.97 -5.08 3.67
N GLN A 87 -15.23 -5.15 4.06
CA GLN A 87 -16.09 -3.98 4.25
C GLN A 87 -15.97 -3.41 5.66
N SER A 88 -15.42 -4.20 6.59
CA SER A 88 -15.20 -3.85 7.98
C SER A 88 -14.06 -4.67 8.59
N VAL A 89 -13.55 -4.23 9.75
CA VAL A 89 -12.50 -4.96 10.48
C VAL A 89 -12.90 -6.40 10.81
N SER A 90 -14.19 -6.64 11.06
CA SER A 90 -14.70 -8.01 11.37
C SER A 90 -14.62 -8.99 10.20
N ASP A 91 -14.41 -8.50 8.97
CA ASP A 91 -14.35 -9.34 7.78
C ASP A 91 -12.95 -9.93 7.54
N PHE A 92 -11.90 -9.39 8.18
CA PHE A 92 -10.54 -9.88 8.00
C PHE A 92 -10.37 -11.35 8.40
N GLU A 93 -10.82 -11.73 9.61
CA GLU A 93 -10.65 -13.10 10.08
C GLU A 93 -11.33 -14.13 9.17
N PRO A 94 -12.61 -14.00 8.79
CA PRO A 94 -13.24 -14.96 7.88
C PRO A 94 -12.60 -14.98 6.49
N LEU A 95 -12.15 -13.84 5.93
CA LEU A 95 -11.51 -13.80 4.61
C LEU A 95 -10.13 -14.45 4.62
N ILE A 96 -9.26 -14.12 5.58
CA ILE A 96 -7.94 -14.74 5.71
C ILE A 96 -8.09 -16.25 5.97
N SER A 97 -9.03 -16.63 6.83
CA SER A 97 -9.34 -18.04 7.13
C SER A 97 -9.83 -18.81 5.89
N GLN A 98 -10.65 -18.18 5.05
CA GLN A 98 -11.13 -18.79 3.81
C GLN A 98 -9.98 -19.11 2.86
N PHE A 99 -9.07 -18.15 2.62
CA PHE A 99 -7.89 -18.38 1.78
C PHE A 99 -6.97 -19.45 2.37
N ALA A 100 -6.71 -19.43 3.69
CA ALA A 100 -5.85 -20.43 4.33
C ALA A 100 -6.47 -21.83 4.32
N GLN A 101 -7.80 -21.97 4.46
CA GLN A 101 -8.51 -23.26 4.42
C GLN A 101 -8.59 -23.86 3.02
N ASP A 102 -8.59 -23.04 1.96
CA ASP A 102 -8.56 -23.51 0.58
C ASP A 102 -7.31 -24.35 0.31
N GLY A 103 -6.16 -23.95 0.90
CA GLY A 103 -4.90 -24.70 0.85
C GLY A 103 -4.22 -24.71 -0.51
N SER A 104 -4.73 -23.96 -1.49
CA SER A 104 -4.14 -23.83 -2.83
C SER A 104 -3.23 -22.62 -2.99
N TYR A 105 -3.18 -21.72 -2.00
CA TYR A 105 -2.36 -20.52 -2.07
C TYR A 105 -0.94 -20.76 -1.57
N ASP A 106 0.06 -20.40 -2.38
CA ASP A 106 1.47 -20.44 -2.01
C ASP A 106 1.85 -19.29 -1.08
N LEU A 107 1.14 -18.15 -1.17
CA LEU A 107 1.31 -16.97 -0.34
C LEU A 107 -0.03 -16.28 -0.13
N ILE A 108 -0.31 -15.86 1.10
CA ILE A 108 -1.44 -14.99 1.43
C ILE A 108 -0.89 -13.66 1.97
N ILE A 109 -1.21 -12.56 1.31
CA ILE A 109 -0.78 -11.21 1.69
C ILE A 109 -1.97 -10.48 2.29
N SER A 110 -1.81 -9.91 3.50
CA SER A 110 -2.83 -9.07 4.13
C SER A 110 -2.30 -7.68 4.40
N LEU A 111 -3.07 -6.68 4.00
CA LEU A 111 -2.78 -5.27 4.27
C LEU A 111 -3.47 -4.80 5.56
N ASP A 112 -2.92 -3.69 6.10
CA ASP A 112 -3.53 -2.92 7.18
C ASP A 112 -3.35 -3.52 8.59
N GLN A 113 -2.84 -2.72 9.51
CA GLN A 113 -2.69 -3.07 10.93
C GLN A 113 -4.00 -3.58 11.56
N GLN A 114 -5.16 -3.16 11.04
CA GLN A 114 -6.46 -3.61 11.54
C GLN A 114 -6.70 -5.11 11.35
N SER A 115 -5.99 -5.76 10.41
CA SER A 115 -6.05 -7.20 10.19
C SER A 115 -5.09 -8.00 11.08
N GLN A 116 -4.20 -7.36 11.83
CA GLN A 116 -3.12 -8.00 12.59
C GLN A 116 -3.61 -9.15 13.47
N SER A 117 -4.57 -8.90 14.36
CA SER A 117 -5.05 -9.93 15.28
C SER A 117 -5.72 -11.12 14.57
N ALA A 118 -6.34 -10.87 13.42
CA ALA A 118 -6.91 -11.93 12.59
C ALA A 118 -5.81 -12.77 11.96
N LEU A 119 -4.79 -12.12 11.39
CA LEU A 119 -3.68 -12.79 10.73
C LEU A 119 -2.83 -13.59 11.73
N GLU A 120 -2.50 -13.06 12.91
CA GLU A 120 -1.80 -13.78 13.98
C GLU A 120 -2.51 -15.09 14.32
N LYS A 121 -3.82 -15.02 14.57
CA LYS A 121 -4.63 -16.18 14.89
C LYS A 121 -4.64 -17.22 13.76
N ILE A 122 -4.78 -16.79 12.51
CA ILE A 122 -4.84 -17.71 11.37
C ILE A 122 -3.45 -18.28 11.06
N ALA A 123 -2.38 -17.50 11.19
CA ALA A 123 -1.00 -17.99 11.00
C ALA A 123 -0.65 -19.09 12.02
N GLU A 124 -1.09 -18.99 13.27
CA GLU A 124 -0.94 -20.05 14.27
C GLU A 124 -1.72 -21.33 13.91
N LEU A 125 -2.92 -21.21 13.34
CA LEU A 125 -3.75 -22.34 12.94
C LEU A 125 -3.25 -23.04 11.67
N PHE A 126 -2.54 -22.34 10.81
CA PHE A 126 -2.02 -22.82 9.51
C PHE A 126 -0.49 -22.64 9.42
N PRO A 127 0.31 -23.37 10.20
CA PRO A 127 1.76 -23.13 10.32
C PRO A 127 2.54 -23.40 9.02
N GLU A 128 2.00 -24.19 8.09
CA GLU A 128 2.64 -24.50 6.79
C GLU A 128 2.32 -23.43 5.71
N GLN A 129 1.28 -22.61 5.93
CA GLN A 129 0.89 -21.54 5.01
C GLN A 129 1.83 -20.35 5.20
N LYS A 130 2.38 -19.84 4.08
CA LYS A 130 3.15 -18.58 4.08
C LYS A 130 2.22 -17.39 4.06
N PHE A 131 2.50 -16.43 4.94
CA PHE A 131 1.80 -15.16 5.01
C PHE A 131 2.76 -13.98 4.87
N SER A 132 2.29 -12.90 4.22
CA SER A 132 2.94 -11.60 4.27
C SER A 132 2.01 -10.59 4.92
N ALA A 133 2.48 -10.00 6.00
CA ALA A 133 1.80 -9.01 6.81
C ALA A 133 2.34 -7.61 6.45
N VAL A 134 1.49 -6.73 5.93
CA VAL A 134 1.91 -5.37 5.58
C VAL A 134 1.49 -4.38 6.67
N ASP A 135 2.48 -3.64 7.18
CA ASP A 135 2.34 -2.64 8.26
C ASP A 135 1.79 -3.20 9.60
N MET A 136 2.10 -4.46 9.86
CA MET A 136 1.77 -5.15 11.11
C MET A 136 3.01 -5.41 11.95
N ASP A 137 2.81 -5.85 13.20
CA ASP A 137 3.85 -6.22 14.14
C ASP A 137 3.62 -7.65 14.59
N ILE A 138 4.05 -8.61 13.77
CA ILE A 138 3.84 -10.06 13.96
C ILE A 138 5.18 -10.78 13.96
N GLU A 139 5.42 -11.62 14.97
CA GLU A 139 6.53 -12.53 15.03
C GLU A 139 6.03 -13.98 14.93
N ALA A 140 6.20 -14.62 13.77
CA ALA A 140 5.85 -16.02 13.55
C ALA A 140 6.73 -16.64 12.47
N ASP A 141 6.97 -17.96 12.55
CA ASP A 141 7.88 -18.68 11.64
C ASP A 141 7.34 -18.82 10.20
N ASN A 142 6.07 -18.50 9.99
CA ASN A 142 5.40 -18.54 8.69
C ASN A 142 4.89 -17.16 8.23
N VAL A 143 5.32 -16.07 8.88
CA VAL A 143 4.92 -14.70 8.53
C VAL A 143 6.16 -13.87 8.15
N LYS A 144 6.13 -13.26 6.97
CA LYS A 144 7.02 -12.16 6.61
C LYS A 144 6.30 -10.85 6.84
N VAL A 145 6.92 -9.93 7.54
CA VAL A 145 6.41 -8.59 7.79
C VAL A 145 7.07 -7.62 6.83
N ILE A 146 6.27 -6.95 6.02
CA ILE A 146 6.67 -5.85 5.13
C ILE A 146 6.14 -4.57 5.78
N ARG A 147 7.02 -3.75 6.34
CA ARG A 147 6.59 -2.50 6.99
C ARG A 147 7.55 -1.35 6.68
N LYS A 148 7.05 -0.14 6.85
CA LYS A 148 7.80 1.10 6.73
C LYS A 148 7.99 1.74 8.10
N ASP A 149 9.00 2.58 8.20
CA ASP A 149 9.12 3.53 9.31
C ASP A 149 8.21 4.73 9.02
N PHE A 150 7.08 4.79 9.70
CA PHE A 150 6.09 5.85 9.54
C PHE A 150 6.61 7.24 9.89
N SER A 151 7.53 7.31 10.88
CA SER A 151 8.18 8.56 11.24
C SER A 151 9.05 9.06 10.09
N GLN A 152 9.86 8.19 9.47
CA GLN A 152 10.69 8.55 8.33
C GLN A 152 9.87 8.86 7.07
N LEU A 153 8.77 8.13 6.82
CA LEU A 153 7.86 8.44 5.71
C LEU A 153 7.30 9.86 5.80
N ALA A 154 6.94 10.31 7.00
CA ALA A 154 6.32 11.61 7.22
C ALA A 154 7.33 12.75 7.46
N PHE A 155 8.58 12.42 7.80
CA PHE A 155 9.57 13.43 8.17
C PHE A 155 9.94 14.38 7.02
N LEU A 156 10.31 13.86 5.85
CA LEU A 156 10.64 14.71 4.69
C LEU A 156 9.44 15.55 4.23
N PRO A 157 8.20 15.00 4.15
CA PRO A 157 7.00 15.80 3.97
C PRO A 157 6.77 16.90 5.01
N GLY A 158 7.01 16.61 6.29
CA GLY A 158 6.91 17.59 7.36
C GLY A 158 7.96 18.70 7.24
N TYR A 159 9.20 18.33 6.90
CA TYR A 159 10.30 19.27 6.66
C TYR A 159 10.01 20.17 5.46
N PHE A 160 9.49 19.60 4.37
CA PHE A 160 9.02 20.34 3.21
C PHE A 160 7.90 21.31 3.57
N ALA A 161 6.85 20.85 4.26
CA ALA A 161 5.72 21.69 4.65
C ALA A 161 6.15 22.83 5.57
N GLY A 162 7.02 22.55 6.55
CA GLY A 162 7.55 23.55 7.46
C GLY A 162 8.42 24.63 6.82
N LEU A 163 9.12 24.28 5.72
CA LEU A 163 9.83 25.28 4.89
C LEU A 163 8.86 26.05 4.00
N LEU A 164 7.93 25.35 3.32
CA LEU A 164 7.01 25.96 2.37
C LEU A 164 6.06 26.97 3.01
N THR A 165 5.54 26.68 4.21
CA THR A 165 4.60 27.58 4.92
C THR A 165 5.21 28.95 5.29
N THR A 166 6.55 29.09 5.21
CA THR A 166 7.23 30.36 5.41
C THR A 166 7.49 31.16 4.14
N GLU A 167 7.20 30.57 2.96
CA GLU A 167 7.45 31.14 1.65
C GLU A 167 6.18 31.81 1.09
N THR A 168 5.83 32.98 1.64
CA THR A 168 4.60 33.71 1.25
C THR A 168 4.58 34.17 -0.22
N SER A 169 5.66 34.00 -0.96
CA SER A 169 5.72 34.19 -2.40
C SER A 169 5.11 33.03 -3.20
N VAL A 170 4.91 31.88 -2.55
CA VAL A 170 4.26 30.71 -3.15
C VAL A 170 2.74 30.91 -3.07
N ASP A 171 2.07 30.69 -4.19
CA ASP A 171 0.61 30.80 -4.25
C ASP A 171 -0.05 29.82 -3.24
N LYS A 172 -1.17 30.25 -2.61
CA LYS A 172 -1.92 29.53 -1.59
C LYS A 172 -1.24 29.39 -0.21
N VAL A 173 -0.04 29.95 -0.03
CA VAL A 173 0.61 30.07 1.29
C VAL A 173 0.18 31.40 1.94
N ASN A 174 -0.13 31.39 3.26
CA ASN A 174 -0.50 32.58 4.04
C ASN A 174 0.67 33.04 4.94
N GLU A 175 0.42 33.99 5.84
CA GLU A 175 1.43 34.49 6.78
C GLU A 175 1.50 33.71 8.10
N GLU A 176 0.64 32.68 8.27
CA GLU A 176 0.59 31.87 9.47
C GLU A 176 1.46 30.63 9.29
N ALA A 177 2.48 30.42 10.11
CA ALA A 177 3.34 29.25 10.03
C ALA A 177 2.59 28.00 10.62
N CYS A 178 1.55 27.58 9.93
CA CYS A 178 0.66 26.47 10.33
C CYS A 178 0.51 25.45 9.20
N ILE A 179 0.69 24.18 9.55
CA ILE A 179 0.57 23.05 8.64
C ILE A 179 -0.27 21.94 9.27
N GLY A 180 -0.64 20.92 8.49
CA GLY A 180 -1.46 19.84 9.02
C GLY A 180 -1.06 18.46 8.55
N ILE A 181 -1.43 17.47 9.35
CA ILE A 181 -1.44 16.06 8.97
C ILE A 181 -2.82 15.47 9.28
N MET A 182 -3.45 14.86 8.27
CA MET A 182 -4.76 14.23 8.39
C MET A 182 -4.60 12.72 8.39
N ILE A 183 -4.91 12.07 9.53
CA ILE A 183 -4.82 10.61 9.69
C ILE A 183 -6.20 9.93 9.61
N GLY A 184 -6.23 8.71 9.09
CA GLY A 184 -7.47 7.95 8.94
C GLY A 184 -8.05 7.51 10.27
N VAL A 185 -7.29 6.77 11.05
CA VAL A 185 -7.64 6.30 12.39
C VAL A 185 -6.51 6.57 13.37
N ASP A 186 -6.84 6.66 14.65
CA ASP A 186 -5.83 6.83 15.71
C ASP A 186 -5.26 5.46 16.10
N ASN A 187 -4.01 5.21 15.70
CA ASN A 187 -3.27 4.00 16.03
C ASN A 187 -1.76 4.29 16.13
N PRO A 188 -0.94 3.37 16.68
CA PRO A 188 0.50 3.60 16.88
C PRO A 188 1.25 3.97 15.59
N ASN A 189 0.94 3.36 14.44
CA ASN A 189 1.59 3.67 13.16
C ASN A 189 1.29 5.12 12.73
N MET A 190 0.04 5.54 12.83
CA MET A 190 -0.36 6.92 12.49
C MET A 190 0.27 7.94 13.46
N GLN A 191 0.35 7.62 14.77
CA GLN A 191 1.01 8.48 15.75
C GLN A 191 2.52 8.60 15.46
N ASN A 192 3.19 7.54 15.03
CA ASN A 192 4.58 7.62 14.56
C ASN A 192 4.72 8.51 13.31
N GLY A 193 3.75 8.48 12.40
CA GLY A 193 3.69 9.43 11.28
C GLY A 193 3.55 10.88 11.74
N VAL A 194 2.64 11.13 12.70
CA VAL A 194 2.48 12.47 13.31
C VAL A 194 3.78 12.94 13.97
N LEU A 195 4.48 12.04 14.69
CA LEU A 195 5.78 12.34 15.30
C LEU A 195 6.79 12.80 14.25
N GLY A 196 6.99 11.99 13.18
CA GLY A 196 7.94 12.32 12.12
C GLY A 196 7.59 13.62 11.39
N TYR A 197 6.32 13.82 11.06
CA TYR A 197 5.83 15.06 10.43
C TYR A 197 6.10 16.28 11.30
N THR A 198 5.80 16.19 12.60
CA THR A 198 6.02 17.27 13.57
C THR A 198 7.51 17.58 13.75
N ALA A 199 8.35 16.56 13.84
CA ALA A 199 9.81 16.73 13.91
C ALA A 199 10.36 17.43 12.65
N GLY A 200 9.85 17.04 11.46
CA GLY A 200 10.20 17.69 10.20
C GLY A 200 9.73 19.13 10.10
N ALA A 201 8.56 19.44 10.63
CA ALA A 201 7.93 20.77 10.55
C ALA A 201 8.76 21.90 11.22
N LYS A 202 9.76 21.58 11.99
CA LYS A 202 10.57 22.53 12.76
C LYS A 202 9.71 23.40 13.71
N LEU A 203 9.58 24.70 13.39
CA LEU A 203 8.89 25.68 14.24
C LEU A 203 7.47 26.01 13.74
N ALA A 204 6.97 25.35 12.69
CA ALA A 204 5.59 25.55 12.25
C ALA A 204 4.61 24.87 13.24
N GLU A 205 3.45 25.49 13.47
CA GLU A 205 2.37 24.84 14.21
C GLU A 205 1.83 23.65 13.41
N VAL A 206 1.70 22.49 14.05
CA VAL A 206 1.19 21.26 13.41
C VAL A 206 -0.19 20.91 13.94
N LEU A 207 -1.18 20.93 13.06
CA LEU A 207 -2.54 20.46 13.35
C LEU A 207 -2.67 18.98 12.98
N THR A 208 -3.20 18.16 13.88
CA THR A 208 -3.57 16.77 13.58
C THR A 208 -5.08 16.65 13.42
N GLY A 209 -5.53 16.18 12.25
CA GLY A 209 -6.94 15.88 11.98
C GLY A 209 -7.17 14.37 11.96
N ILE A 210 -8.16 13.86 12.67
CA ILE A 210 -8.52 12.43 12.72
C ILE A 210 -9.88 12.25 12.04
N VAL A 211 -9.91 11.49 10.94
CA VAL A 211 -11.14 11.24 10.17
C VAL A 211 -12.02 10.18 10.85
N GLY A 212 -11.40 9.18 11.48
CA GLY A 212 -12.08 8.01 12.04
C GLY A 212 -12.38 6.93 10.99
N SER A 213 -11.82 7.05 9.77
CA SER A 213 -11.98 6.10 8.65
C SER A 213 -10.91 6.30 7.60
N TYR A 214 -10.52 5.23 6.90
CA TYR A 214 -9.70 5.33 5.69
C TYR A 214 -10.55 5.46 4.41
N GLY A 215 -11.85 5.17 4.46
CA GLY A 215 -12.76 5.09 3.32
C GLY A 215 -13.92 6.08 3.34
N ASP A 216 -13.79 7.27 3.95
CA ASP A 216 -14.88 8.27 4.06
C ASP A 216 -14.42 9.66 3.56
N PRO A 217 -14.47 9.90 2.22
CA PRO A 217 -14.10 11.21 1.67
C PRO A 217 -14.92 12.38 2.18
N ALA A 218 -16.18 12.16 2.59
CA ALA A 218 -17.00 13.24 3.12
C ALA A 218 -16.47 13.74 4.47
N LYS A 219 -16.16 12.81 5.39
CA LYS A 219 -15.51 13.18 6.66
C LYS A 219 -14.09 13.72 6.45
N GLY A 220 -13.34 13.17 5.48
CA GLY A 220 -12.03 13.69 5.10
C GLY A 220 -12.11 15.17 4.68
N LYS A 221 -13.12 15.53 3.88
CA LYS A 221 -13.38 16.91 3.47
C LYS A 221 -13.71 17.83 4.67
N ASP A 222 -14.59 17.38 5.56
CA ASP A 222 -14.96 18.16 6.75
C ASP A 222 -13.76 18.36 7.69
N THR A 223 -12.94 17.30 7.88
CA THR A 223 -11.72 17.38 8.70
C THR A 223 -10.71 18.36 8.10
N ALA A 224 -10.47 18.29 6.79
CA ALA A 224 -9.59 19.20 6.07
C ALA A 224 -10.05 20.67 6.20
N LYS A 225 -11.38 20.90 6.04
CA LYS A 225 -11.95 22.23 6.19
C LYS A 225 -11.63 22.84 7.56
N VAL A 226 -11.79 22.08 8.64
CA VAL A 226 -11.46 22.55 9.99
C VAL A 226 -9.97 22.92 10.10
N MET A 227 -9.08 22.17 9.48
CA MET A 227 -7.64 22.44 9.52
C MET A 227 -7.28 23.72 8.73
N TYR A 228 -7.83 23.88 7.53
CA TYR A 228 -7.63 25.09 6.72
C TYR A 228 -8.28 26.34 7.35
N ASP A 229 -9.46 26.21 7.96
CA ASP A 229 -10.11 27.30 8.71
C ASP A 229 -9.30 27.74 9.93
N LYS A 230 -8.41 26.87 10.46
CA LYS A 230 -7.47 27.18 11.55
C LYS A 230 -6.12 27.72 11.08
N GLY A 231 -5.97 27.97 9.78
CA GLY A 231 -4.79 28.61 9.23
C GLY A 231 -3.78 27.67 8.57
N ALA A 232 -4.01 26.34 8.53
CA ALA A 232 -3.09 25.46 7.82
C ALA A 232 -2.98 25.82 6.33
N ASP A 233 -1.75 25.97 5.82
CA ASP A 233 -1.49 26.20 4.40
C ASP A 233 -1.48 24.91 3.61
N ILE A 234 -0.89 23.87 4.20
CA ILE A 234 -0.65 22.60 3.56
C ILE A 234 -0.98 21.46 4.53
N VAL A 235 -1.71 20.46 4.05
CA VAL A 235 -2.10 19.30 4.85
C VAL A 235 -1.64 18.03 4.17
N MET A 236 -0.93 17.17 4.92
CA MET A 236 -0.52 15.84 4.47
C MET A 236 -1.66 14.82 4.62
N ASN A 237 -1.85 13.98 3.60
CA ASN A 237 -2.82 12.89 3.63
C ASN A 237 -2.21 11.60 4.20
N PHE A 238 -2.69 11.16 5.35
CA PHE A 238 -2.46 9.83 5.94
C PHE A 238 -3.79 9.12 6.21
N ALA A 239 -4.81 9.36 5.38
CA ALA A 239 -6.18 8.89 5.60
C ALA A 239 -6.75 8.05 4.43
N GLY A 240 -5.88 7.42 3.63
CA GLY A 240 -6.31 6.59 2.49
C GLY A 240 -7.25 7.33 1.55
N SER A 241 -8.34 6.69 1.07
CA SER A 241 -9.31 7.31 0.17
C SER A 241 -10.14 8.44 0.81
N SER A 242 -10.15 8.58 2.14
CA SER A 242 -10.67 9.78 2.80
C SER A 242 -9.91 11.04 2.37
N GLY A 243 -8.64 10.92 1.95
CA GLY A 243 -7.81 11.98 1.40
C GLY A 243 -8.31 12.58 0.07
N LEU A 244 -9.18 11.88 -0.65
CA LEU A 244 -9.86 12.49 -1.82
C LEU A 244 -10.72 13.69 -1.38
N GLY A 245 -11.29 13.62 -0.18
CA GLY A 245 -11.99 14.74 0.44
C GLY A 245 -11.08 15.90 0.79
N LEU A 246 -9.87 15.62 1.30
CA LEU A 246 -8.85 16.62 1.56
C LEU A 246 -8.46 17.38 0.29
N THR A 247 -8.16 16.68 -0.80
CA THR A 247 -7.80 17.29 -2.08
C THR A 247 -8.94 18.17 -2.63
N ASN A 248 -10.19 17.73 -2.52
CA ASN A 248 -11.35 18.52 -2.91
C ASN A 248 -11.49 19.80 -2.06
N GLN A 249 -11.29 19.69 -0.74
CA GLN A 249 -11.36 20.84 0.15
C GLN A 249 -10.21 21.82 -0.07
N ALA A 250 -9.00 21.33 -0.38
CA ALA A 250 -7.86 22.18 -0.72
C ALA A 250 -8.15 23.07 -1.93
N LYS A 251 -8.77 22.52 -2.99
CA LYS A 251 -9.22 23.29 -4.16
C LYS A 251 -10.23 24.39 -3.79
N GLU A 252 -11.18 24.07 -2.92
CA GLU A 252 -12.21 25.02 -2.48
C GLU A 252 -11.68 26.11 -1.54
N SER A 253 -10.65 25.78 -0.74
CA SER A 253 -10.05 26.70 0.25
C SER A 253 -8.85 27.46 -0.31
N GLU A 254 -8.45 27.19 -1.56
CA GLU A 254 -7.19 27.71 -2.17
C GLU A 254 -5.99 27.41 -1.25
N ARG A 255 -5.82 26.12 -0.91
CA ARG A 255 -4.75 25.60 -0.04
C ARG A 255 -4.04 24.42 -0.68
N LEU A 256 -2.99 23.93 -0.02
CA LEU A 256 -2.10 22.90 -0.55
C LEU A 256 -2.29 21.55 0.16
N VAL A 257 -1.85 20.50 -0.54
CA VAL A 257 -1.87 19.11 -0.07
C VAL A 257 -0.49 18.50 -0.27
N ILE A 258 -0.11 17.58 0.63
CA ILE A 258 0.90 16.57 0.39
C ILE A 258 0.18 15.23 0.22
N GLY A 259 0.40 14.56 -0.91
CA GLY A 259 -0.10 13.22 -1.19
C GLY A 259 0.45 12.17 -0.21
N GLY A 260 -0.27 11.07 -0.05
CA GLY A 260 -0.01 10.05 0.96
C GLY A 260 1.18 9.16 0.69
N THR A 261 1.01 8.01 0.05
CA THR A 261 2.01 6.95 -0.04
C THR A 261 2.50 6.67 -1.46
N SER A 262 1.91 7.34 -2.46
CA SER A 262 2.28 7.28 -3.87
C SER A 262 2.38 8.67 -4.49
N ASN A 263 3.08 8.78 -5.62
CA ASN A 263 3.11 10.04 -6.35
C ASN A 263 1.75 10.31 -7.03
N VAL A 264 0.93 11.12 -6.37
CA VAL A 264 -0.40 11.54 -6.85
C VAL A 264 -0.39 13.00 -7.36
N ASN A 265 0.75 13.64 -7.48
CA ASN A 265 0.87 15.07 -7.83
C ASN A 265 0.09 15.43 -9.10
N ALA A 266 0.19 14.60 -10.15
CA ALA A 266 -0.48 14.84 -11.43
C ALA A 266 -2.02 14.70 -11.37
N THR A 267 -2.60 14.17 -10.29
CA THR A 267 -4.07 14.04 -10.15
C THR A 267 -4.75 15.36 -9.80
N ALA A 268 -4.00 16.27 -9.16
CA ALA A 268 -4.45 17.64 -8.86
C ALA A 268 -3.22 18.58 -8.76
N PRO A 269 -2.52 18.81 -9.88
CA PRO A 269 -1.19 19.44 -9.90
C PRO A 269 -1.19 20.86 -9.36
N ASP A 270 -2.33 21.53 -9.39
CA ASP A 270 -2.51 22.91 -8.92
C ASP A 270 -2.61 23.04 -7.39
N VAL A 271 -2.82 21.92 -6.66
CA VAL A 271 -2.95 21.91 -5.18
C VAL A 271 -2.08 20.87 -4.50
N ILE A 272 -1.67 19.78 -5.16
CA ILE A 272 -0.76 18.81 -4.57
C ILE A 272 0.67 19.25 -4.82
N ALA A 273 1.33 19.76 -3.78
CA ALA A 273 2.67 20.34 -3.87
C ALA A 273 3.79 19.29 -3.87
N ALA A 274 3.54 18.15 -3.25
CA ALA A 274 4.45 17.01 -3.17
C ALA A 274 3.67 15.74 -2.80
N SER A 275 4.31 14.58 -2.90
CA SER A 275 3.76 13.32 -2.40
C SER A 275 4.81 12.56 -1.60
N ALA A 276 4.44 12.03 -0.43
CA ALA A 276 5.21 11.01 0.26
C ALA A 276 5.23 9.73 -0.57
N LEU A 277 6.36 9.04 -0.59
CA LEU A 277 6.55 7.82 -1.37
C LEU A 277 6.81 6.63 -0.47
N GLU A 278 6.17 5.51 -0.77
CA GLU A 278 6.44 4.20 -0.22
C GLU A 278 6.68 3.21 -1.36
N GLN A 279 7.76 2.44 -1.28
CA GLN A 279 8.11 1.43 -2.30
C GLN A 279 7.39 0.09 -2.07
N LEU A 280 6.12 0.12 -1.72
CA LEU A 280 5.34 -1.09 -1.41
C LEU A 280 5.13 -1.98 -2.64
N SER A 281 4.90 -1.39 -3.82
CA SER A 281 4.73 -2.14 -5.08
C SER A 281 5.91 -3.07 -5.36
N ASP A 282 7.14 -2.55 -5.29
CA ASP A 282 8.35 -3.35 -5.50
C ASP A 282 8.54 -4.43 -4.42
N ARG A 283 8.19 -4.11 -3.19
CA ARG A 283 8.38 -5.01 -2.05
C ARG A 283 7.42 -6.20 -2.10
N VAL A 284 6.14 -6.00 -2.40
CA VAL A 284 5.20 -7.11 -2.58
C VAL A 284 5.52 -7.93 -3.84
N TYR A 285 5.94 -7.29 -4.93
CA TYR A 285 6.43 -7.99 -6.12
C TYR A 285 7.62 -8.90 -5.80
N ASN A 286 8.63 -8.36 -5.10
CA ASN A 286 9.82 -9.11 -4.70
C ASN A 286 9.50 -10.24 -3.71
N ASP A 287 8.48 -10.06 -2.88
CA ASP A 287 8.03 -11.10 -1.95
C ASP A 287 7.41 -12.29 -2.69
N VAL A 288 6.54 -12.03 -3.67
CA VAL A 288 6.01 -13.05 -4.59
C VAL A 288 7.15 -13.74 -5.35
N LYS A 289 8.09 -12.95 -5.89
CA LYS A 289 9.27 -13.49 -6.58
C LYS A 289 10.10 -14.39 -5.68
N ALA A 290 10.28 -14.06 -4.42
CA ALA A 290 11.00 -14.88 -3.45
C ALA A 290 10.30 -16.23 -3.18
N VAL A 291 8.96 -16.29 -3.25
CA VAL A 291 8.21 -17.56 -3.18
C VAL A 291 8.52 -18.41 -4.42
N ILE A 292 8.48 -17.84 -5.62
CA ILE A 292 8.80 -18.55 -6.89
C ILE A 292 10.23 -19.08 -6.86
N ASP A 293 11.19 -18.25 -6.44
CA ASP A 293 12.62 -18.60 -6.38
C ASP A 293 12.95 -19.56 -5.23
N GLY A 294 11.99 -19.91 -4.35
CA GLY A 294 12.23 -20.73 -3.16
C GLY A 294 13.12 -20.06 -2.09
N THR A 295 13.25 -18.75 -2.13
CA THR A 295 14.09 -17.95 -1.22
C THR A 295 13.29 -17.19 -0.17
N TRP A 296 11.96 -17.28 -0.20
CA TRP A 296 11.09 -16.63 0.76
C TRP A 296 11.43 -17.06 2.21
N LYS A 297 11.44 -16.10 3.11
CA LYS A 297 11.74 -16.32 4.54
C LYS A 297 10.86 -15.41 5.40
N PRO A 298 10.41 -15.88 6.57
CA PRO A 298 9.80 -15.03 7.58
C PRO A 298 10.76 -13.98 8.10
N GLY A 299 10.25 -13.00 8.84
CA GLY A 299 11.02 -11.92 9.44
C GLY A 299 10.55 -10.54 8.99
N ILE A 300 11.22 -9.51 9.44
CA ILE A 300 10.81 -8.12 9.21
C ILE A 300 11.67 -7.48 8.12
N GLU A 301 11.02 -6.92 7.11
CA GLU A 301 11.61 -6.06 6.10
C GLU A 301 11.14 -4.62 6.32
N MET A 302 12.06 -3.73 6.71
CA MET A 302 11.76 -2.35 7.04
C MET A 302 12.13 -1.41 5.89
N GLY A 303 11.16 -0.63 5.39
CA GLY A 303 11.38 0.49 4.47
C GLY A 303 11.72 1.76 5.24
N VAL A 304 12.87 2.34 4.94
CA VAL A 304 13.39 3.57 5.56
C VAL A 304 13.97 4.49 4.48
N ILE A 305 14.24 5.77 4.81
CA ILE A 305 14.90 6.70 3.87
C ILE A 305 16.25 6.15 3.41
N ALA A 306 16.99 5.51 4.31
CA ALA A 306 18.34 5.02 4.03
C ALA A 306 18.40 3.97 2.91
N ASN A 307 17.40 3.09 2.81
CA ASN A 307 17.31 2.07 1.76
C ASN A 307 16.37 2.42 0.60
N GLY A 308 15.82 3.66 0.58
CA GLY A 308 14.89 4.11 -0.45
C GLY A 308 13.47 3.57 -0.30
N GLY A 309 13.17 2.88 0.82
CA GLY A 309 11.84 2.32 1.08
C GLY A 309 10.76 3.38 1.31
N VAL A 310 11.16 4.58 1.71
CA VAL A 310 10.31 5.77 1.82
C VAL A 310 11.06 7.01 1.33
N ASP A 311 10.33 7.98 0.75
CA ASP A 311 10.88 9.23 0.20
C ASP A 311 9.78 10.29 0.01
N ILE A 312 10.09 11.38 -0.71
CA ILE A 312 9.16 12.43 -1.15
C ILE A 312 9.39 12.72 -2.65
N ALA A 313 8.31 12.96 -3.40
CA ALA A 313 8.35 13.31 -4.82
C ALA A 313 7.71 14.66 -5.11
N PHE A 314 8.31 15.37 -6.07
CA PHE A 314 7.82 16.64 -6.59
C PHE A 314 7.41 16.56 -8.07
N GLU A 315 7.75 15.47 -8.77
CA GLU A 315 7.38 15.29 -10.16
C GLU A 315 5.86 15.32 -10.36
N GLY A 316 5.39 16.08 -11.36
CA GLY A 316 3.97 16.17 -11.72
C GLY A 316 3.17 17.24 -10.95
N THR A 317 3.78 18.00 -10.01
CA THR A 317 3.15 19.19 -9.43
C THR A 317 3.29 20.41 -10.35
N GLU A 318 2.31 21.29 -10.32
CA GLU A 318 2.36 22.64 -10.92
C GLU A 318 2.53 23.74 -9.84
N VAL A 319 2.57 23.37 -8.58
CA VAL A 319 2.87 24.30 -7.49
C VAL A 319 4.34 24.75 -7.63
N SER A 320 4.56 26.06 -7.65
CA SER A 320 5.90 26.64 -7.81
C SER A 320 6.71 26.48 -6.51
N VAL A 321 7.29 25.29 -6.31
CA VAL A 321 8.17 25.02 -5.17
C VAL A 321 9.55 25.66 -5.44
N PRO A 322 10.07 26.51 -4.53
CA PRO A 322 11.42 27.07 -4.67
C PRO A 322 12.50 25.97 -4.71
N GLU A 323 13.44 26.08 -5.65
CA GLU A 323 14.55 25.13 -5.82
C GLU A 323 15.38 24.99 -4.54
N GLU A 324 15.57 26.07 -3.79
CA GLU A 324 16.27 26.06 -2.49
C GLU A 324 15.62 25.11 -1.47
N ILE A 325 14.27 24.97 -1.49
CA ILE A 325 13.57 24.02 -0.62
C ILE A 325 13.90 22.58 -1.04
N ILE A 326 13.90 22.31 -2.34
CA ILE A 326 14.24 20.96 -2.87
C ILE A 326 15.69 20.59 -2.53
N GLU A 327 16.62 21.53 -2.68
CA GLU A 327 18.03 21.33 -2.28
C GLU A 327 18.18 21.02 -0.79
N LYS A 328 17.44 21.71 0.08
CA LYS A 328 17.42 21.43 1.53
C LYS A 328 16.85 20.04 1.83
N ILE A 329 15.79 19.60 1.14
CA ILE A 329 15.24 18.24 1.26
C ILE A 329 16.30 17.20 0.88
N ASP A 330 16.99 17.39 -0.25
CA ASP A 330 18.05 16.48 -0.73
C ASP A 330 19.23 16.41 0.23
N HIS A 331 19.60 17.54 0.82
CA HIS A 331 20.64 17.60 1.84
C HIS A 331 20.25 16.78 3.07
N VAL A 332 19.06 17.00 3.62
CA VAL A 332 18.56 16.29 4.81
C VAL A 332 18.38 14.79 4.52
N ARG A 333 17.85 14.43 3.35
CA ARG A 333 17.79 13.04 2.89
C ARG A 333 19.18 12.38 2.92
N THR A 334 20.20 13.09 2.45
CA THR A 334 21.60 12.60 2.43
C THR A 334 22.13 12.40 3.86
N LEU A 335 21.87 13.35 4.77
CA LEU A 335 22.28 13.23 6.18
C LEU A 335 21.67 11.98 6.85
N ILE A 336 20.42 11.67 6.57
CA ILE A 336 19.76 10.48 7.10
C ILE A 336 20.37 9.21 6.48
N LYS A 337 20.58 9.18 5.15
CA LYS A 337 21.22 8.05 4.45
C LYS A 337 22.63 7.76 4.97
N ASP A 338 23.37 8.80 5.30
CA ASP A 338 24.74 8.69 5.85
C ASP A 338 24.76 8.37 7.36
N GLY A 339 23.62 8.27 8.03
CA GLY A 339 23.51 8.10 9.48
C GLY A 339 23.99 9.30 10.31
N LYS A 340 24.08 10.48 9.70
CA LYS A 340 24.50 11.73 10.35
C LYS A 340 23.32 12.46 11.01
N LEU A 341 22.11 12.12 10.66
CA LEU A 341 20.88 12.62 11.26
C LEU A 341 19.97 11.44 11.59
N THR A 342 19.63 11.27 12.85
CA THR A 342 18.62 10.32 13.35
C THR A 342 17.41 11.10 13.82
N LEU A 343 16.20 10.54 13.63
CA LEU A 343 14.97 11.20 14.02
C LEU A 343 14.69 10.97 15.52
N PRO A 344 13.91 11.88 16.17
CA PRO A 344 13.49 11.68 17.56
C PRO A 344 12.55 10.47 17.66
N SER A 345 12.56 9.80 18.81
CA SER A 345 11.76 8.60 19.08
C SER A 345 10.45 8.91 19.82
N SER A 346 10.28 10.13 20.31
CA SER A 346 9.06 10.59 20.96
C SER A 346 8.84 12.10 20.76
N VAL A 347 7.61 12.55 21.01
CA VAL A 347 7.23 13.98 20.88
C VAL A 347 8.00 14.84 21.89
N GLU A 348 8.25 14.30 23.10
CA GLU A 348 8.98 14.99 24.16
C GLU A 348 10.45 15.27 23.81
N GLU A 349 11.01 14.49 22.89
CA GLU A 349 12.39 14.66 22.43
C GLU A 349 12.54 15.71 21.34
N ILE A 350 11.44 16.13 20.68
CA ILE A 350 11.51 17.00 19.49
C ILE A 350 12.26 18.30 19.77
N ASP A 351 11.95 18.99 20.87
CA ASP A 351 12.58 20.30 21.17
C ASP A 351 14.08 20.16 21.36
N GLY A 352 14.54 19.19 22.15
CA GLY A 352 15.96 18.91 22.35
C GLY A 352 16.66 18.45 21.06
N TRP A 353 15.98 17.61 20.29
CA TRP A 353 16.47 17.16 18.98
C TRP A 353 16.62 18.32 17.99
N LEU A 354 15.66 19.26 17.95
CA LEU A 354 15.75 20.46 17.09
C LEU A 354 16.95 21.34 17.45
N GLU A 355 17.27 21.50 18.75
CA GLU A 355 18.46 22.24 19.20
C GLU A 355 19.74 21.56 18.70
N GLU A 356 19.86 20.24 18.83
CA GLU A 356 21.02 19.46 18.38
C GLU A 356 21.14 19.44 16.83
N ALA A 357 20.02 19.25 16.13
CA ALA A 357 19.96 19.20 14.69
C ALA A 357 20.08 20.57 14.00
N ALA A 358 19.91 21.69 14.71
CA ALA A 358 19.92 23.05 14.18
C ALA A 358 21.18 23.39 13.35
N GLY A 359 22.32 22.76 13.68
CA GLY A 359 23.59 22.92 12.95
C GLY A 359 23.62 22.24 11.57
N VAL A 360 22.83 21.17 11.39
CA VAL A 360 22.83 20.34 10.17
C VAL A 360 21.58 20.53 9.31
N LEU A 361 20.51 21.09 9.88
CA LEU A 361 19.24 21.40 9.19
C LEU A 361 19.20 22.83 8.57
N LYS A 362 20.32 23.54 8.52
CA LYS A 362 20.40 24.92 7.99
C LYS A 362 20.52 24.98 6.49
#